data_430a780cfff138f7f392fe3a214dc008
#
_entry.id   430a780cfff138f7f392fe3a214dc008
#
_cell.length_a   1.000
_cell.length_b   1.000
_cell.length_c   1.000
_cell.angle_alpha   90.00
_cell.angle_beta   90.00
_cell.angle_gamma   90.00
#
_symmetry.space_group_name_H-M   'P 1'
#
loop_
_entity.id
_entity.type
_entity.pdbx_description
1 polymer ?
#
loop_
_entity_poly.entity_id
_entity_poly.type
_entity_poly.pdbx_seq_one_letter_code
_entity_poly.pdbx_strand_id
1 'polypeptide(L)'
;MSAPSPIVIIPTYNEADNIERLIAEVLRCLDGARVLVVDDNSPDGTSALVRRVADRNSHVLLETRPGKLGLGTAYIHGFKRALALSEVDCIIGMDADFSHSPEYLPALVKGLKDYDVVVGSRYLNGISVVNWPIHRLFISFFANNYARTVTRLPIRDCTSGFCCYKRQVLERINLDAVRTRGYSFLVEMKYRAHTLGFTIGEVPIIFFERRSGMTKMSKRDMFEAMLTVWKLRFGMYAQ
;
A
#
# COMPACT_ATOMS: atom_id res chain seq x y z
N MET A 1 17.77 0.79 -21.13
CA MET A 1 17.13 1.32 -19.91
C MET A 1 17.75 0.57 -18.74
N SER A 2 18.26 1.28 -17.71
CA SER A 2 18.75 0.66 -16.48
C SER A 2 17.63 -0.17 -15.82
N ALA A 3 18.00 -1.19 -15.05
CA ALA A 3 17.02 -1.92 -14.23
C ALA A 3 16.35 -0.95 -13.26
N PRO A 4 15.04 -1.11 -12.98
CA PRO A 4 14.34 -0.25 -12.03
C PRO A 4 14.97 -0.39 -10.63
N SER A 5 15.01 0.73 -9.90
CA SER A 5 15.50 0.81 -8.52
C SER A 5 14.31 0.93 -7.56
N PRO A 6 13.71 -0.20 -7.16
CA PRO A 6 12.48 -0.20 -6.38
C PRO A 6 12.73 0.03 -4.88
N ILE A 7 11.78 0.70 -4.22
CA ILE A 7 11.70 0.77 -2.77
C ILE A 7 10.34 0.27 -2.30
N VAL A 8 10.32 -0.62 -1.31
CA VAL A 8 9.11 -1.15 -0.68
C VAL A 8 8.88 -0.45 0.64
N ILE A 9 7.75 0.25 0.76
CA ILE A 9 7.31 0.94 1.98
C ILE A 9 6.44 -0.01 2.78
N ILE A 10 6.84 -0.27 4.02
CA ILE A 10 6.15 -1.18 4.94
C ILE A 10 5.80 -0.42 6.22
N PRO A 11 4.56 0.08 6.35
CA PRO A 11 4.08 0.63 7.61
C PRO A 11 3.95 -0.47 8.66
N THR A 12 4.40 -0.19 9.91
CA THR A 12 4.34 -1.15 11.01
C THR A 12 3.73 -0.55 12.27
N TYR A 13 2.96 -1.38 12.99
CA TYR A 13 2.57 -1.18 14.37
C TYR A 13 2.30 -2.52 15.03
N ASN A 14 3.21 -2.99 15.92
CA ASN A 14 3.21 -4.31 16.54
C ASN A 14 3.32 -5.46 15.54
N GLU A 15 4.43 -5.48 14.80
CA GLU A 15 4.74 -6.47 13.77
C GLU A 15 6.05 -7.23 14.04
N ALA A 16 6.48 -7.30 15.32
CA ALA A 16 7.73 -7.93 15.70
C ALA A 16 7.85 -9.40 15.22
N ASP A 17 6.74 -10.13 15.20
CA ASP A 17 6.71 -11.54 14.78
C ASP A 17 6.94 -11.75 13.28
N ASN A 18 6.70 -10.70 12.47
CA ASN A 18 6.69 -10.81 11.02
C ASN A 18 7.85 -10.08 10.33
N ILE A 19 8.26 -8.93 10.88
CA ILE A 19 9.00 -7.92 10.14
C ILE A 19 10.37 -8.37 9.63
N GLU A 20 11.18 -9.06 10.44
CA GLU A 20 12.51 -9.52 10.01
C GLU A 20 12.41 -10.51 8.83
N ARG A 21 11.47 -11.46 8.94
CA ARG A 21 11.23 -12.43 7.87
C ARG A 21 10.68 -11.76 6.63
N LEU A 22 9.76 -10.80 6.77
CA LEU A 22 9.18 -10.08 5.63
C LEU A 22 10.26 -9.30 4.87
N ILE A 23 11.13 -8.57 5.58
CA ILE A 23 12.26 -7.86 4.98
C ILE A 23 13.14 -8.81 4.17
N ALA A 24 13.51 -9.96 4.75
CA ALA A 24 14.33 -10.96 4.07
C ALA A 24 13.66 -11.49 2.80
N GLU A 25 12.36 -11.79 2.85
CA GLU A 25 11.60 -12.26 1.69
C GLU A 25 11.45 -11.19 0.59
N VAL A 26 11.23 -9.92 0.95
CA VAL A 26 11.18 -8.81 -0.01
C VAL A 26 12.51 -8.70 -0.76
N LEU A 27 13.63 -8.67 -0.03
CA LEU A 27 14.96 -8.56 -0.63
C LEU A 27 15.33 -9.79 -1.48
N ARG A 28 14.84 -10.97 -1.11
CA ARG A 28 15.01 -12.20 -1.89
C ARG A 28 14.20 -12.18 -3.20
N CYS A 29 12.94 -11.69 -3.14
CA CYS A 29 12.02 -11.74 -4.28
C CYS A 29 12.24 -10.62 -5.28
N LEU A 30 12.78 -9.48 -4.86
CA LEU A 30 12.96 -8.32 -5.73
C LEU A 30 14.41 -7.83 -5.68
N ASP A 31 15.17 -8.24 -6.68
CA ASP A 31 16.58 -7.89 -6.81
C ASP A 31 16.79 -6.37 -6.90
N GLY A 32 17.81 -5.86 -6.21
CA GLY A 32 18.12 -4.44 -6.13
C GLY A 32 17.11 -3.60 -5.33
N ALA A 33 16.11 -4.22 -4.70
CA ALA A 33 15.14 -3.50 -3.89
C ALA A 33 15.74 -2.91 -2.62
N ARG A 34 15.16 -1.77 -2.20
CA ARG A 34 15.28 -1.25 -0.83
C ARG A 34 13.99 -1.49 -0.07
N VAL A 35 14.10 -1.59 1.23
CA VAL A 35 12.95 -1.68 2.14
C VAL A 35 12.98 -0.49 3.08
N LEU A 36 11.90 0.27 3.12
CA LEU A 36 11.71 1.34 4.10
C LEU A 36 10.58 0.95 5.04
N VAL A 37 10.93 0.62 6.27
CA VAL A 37 9.94 0.40 7.34
C VAL A 37 9.61 1.74 7.98
N VAL A 38 8.30 2.03 8.08
CA VAL A 38 7.77 3.22 8.76
C VAL A 38 7.03 2.76 10.00
N ASP A 39 7.70 2.83 11.15
CA ASP A 39 7.19 2.31 12.40
C ASP A 39 6.50 3.37 13.26
N ASP A 40 5.28 3.09 13.70
CA ASP A 40 4.45 3.96 14.52
C ASP A 40 4.77 3.85 16.03
N ASN A 41 6.07 3.80 16.37
CA ASN A 41 6.57 3.64 17.74
C ASN A 41 5.99 2.39 18.41
N SER A 42 6.20 1.26 17.77
CA SER A 42 5.70 -0.04 18.24
C SER A 42 6.27 -0.42 19.61
N PRO A 43 5.43 -0.72 20.62
CA PRO A 43 5.89 -1.11 21.95
C PRO A 43 6.43 -2.55 22.03
N ASP A 44 6.19 -3.39 21.02
CA ASP A 44 6.59 -4.81 20.97
C ASP A 44 8.05 -5.03 20.55
N GLY A 45 8.80 -3.96 20.25
CA GLY A 45 10.20 -4.04 19.83
C GLY A 45 10.40 -4.11 18.32
N THR A 46 9.36 -3.96 17.49
CA THR A 46 9.45 -3.94 16.02
C THR A 46 10.58 -3.02 15.52
N SER A 47 10.63 -1.76 15.97
CA SER A 47 11.69 -0.81 15.58
C SER A 47 13.11 -1.31 15.92
N ALA A 48 13.29 -1.96 17.08
CA ALA A 48 14.61 -2.48 17.47
C ALA A 48 15.06 -3.64 16.57
N LEU A 49 14.12 -4.50 16.16
CA LEU A 49 14.37 -5.58 15.20
C LEU A 49 14.81 -5.01 13.85
N VAL A 50 14.05 -4.07 13.30
CA VAL A 50 14.35 -3.45 12.01
C VAL A 50 15.71 -2.71 12.05
N ARG A 51 16.02 -2.01 13.13
CA ARG A 51 17.31 -1.31 13.29
C ARG A 51 18.48 -2.28 13.23
N ARG A 52 18.40 -3.43 13.91
CA ARG A 52 19.43 -4.47 13.82
C ARG A 52 19.64 -5.00 12.40
N VAL A 53 18.58 -5.10 11.61
CA VAL A 53 18.70 -5.49 10.20
C VAL A 53 19.33 -4.37 9.39
N ALA A 54 18.90 -3.12 9.57
CA ALA A 54 19.42 -1.94 8.88
C ALA A 54 20.92 -1.70 9.15
N ASP A 55 21.39 -1.94 10.39
CA ASP A 55 22.80 -1.80 10.75
C ASP A 55 23.71 -2.80 9.98
N ARG A 56 23.15 -3.88 9.45
CA ARG A 56 23.87 -4.93 8.71
C ARG A 56 23.60 -4.91 7.21
N ASN A 57 22.56 -4.18 6.77
CA ASN A 57 22.13 -4.15 5.38
C ASN A 57 21.67 -2.74 4.97
N SER A 58 22.48 -2.06 4.17
CA SER A 58 22.21 -0.69 3.69
C SER A 58 20.98 -0.55 2.78
N HIS A 59 20.42 -1.67 2.33
CA HIS A 59 19.14 -1.68 1.60
C HIS A 59 17.92 -1.56 2.50
N VAL A 60 18.08 -1.65 3.83
CA VAL A 60 16.99 -1.53 4.80
C VAL A 60 17.08 -0.20 5.51
N LEU A 61 15.97 0.52 5.50
CA LEU A 61 15.83 1.84 6.13
C LEU A 61 14.72 1.78 7.18
N LEU A 62 14.89 2.51 8.27
CA LEU A 62 13.90 2.65 9.33
C LEU A 62 13.57 4.12 9.56
N GLU A 63 12.29 4.43 9.51
CA GLU A 63 11.73 5.71 9.98
C GLU A 63 10.81 5.42 11.16
N THR A 64 11.10 5.99 12.33
CA THR A 64 10.25 5.85 13.52
C THR A 64 9.45 7.12 13.73
N ARG A 65 8.12 7.00 13.82
CA ARG A 65 7.21 8.11 14.07
C ARG A 65 6.88 8.20 15.57
N PRO A 66 6.37 9.34 16.06
CA PRO A 66 6.17 9.54 17.50
C PRO A 66 5.07 8.64 18.11
N GLY A 67 4.23 7.99 17.29
CA GLY A 67 3.16 7.10 17.77
C GLY A 67 2.23 6.64 16.65
N LYS A 68 1.15 5.94 17.02
CA LYS A 68 0.15 5.41 16.09
C LYS A 68 -0.68 6.52 15.46
N LEU A 69 -0.23 7.03 14.32
CA LEU A 69 -0.88 8.14 13.59
C LEU A 69 -1.78 7.66 12.44
N GLY A 70 -1.78 6.36 12.17
CA GLY A 70 -2.64 5.72 11.15
C GLY A 70 -1.93 5.39 9.84
N LEU A 71 -2.48 4.37 9.16
CA LEU A 71 -1.89 3.75 7.97
C LEU A 71 -1.61 4.74 6.83
N GLY A 72 -2.59 5.56 6.46
CA GLY A 72 -2.44 6.51 5.36
C GLY A 72 -1.31 7.51 5.60
N THR A 73 -1.20 8.05 6.82
CA THR A 73 -0.13 8.98 7.17
C THR A 73 1.25 8.31 7.21
N ALA A 74 1.31 6.99 7.52
CA ALA A 74 2.55 6.23 7.45
C ALA A 74 3.01 6.05 6.00
N TYR A 75 2.10 5.70 5.10
CA TYR A 75 2.41 5.65 3.67
C TYR A 75 2.85 7.01 3.11
N ILE A 76 2.16 8.10 3.44
CA ILE A 76 2.55 9.46 3.00
C ILE A 76 3.97 9.79 3.48
N HIS A 77 4.28 9.51 4.75
CA HIS A 77 5.63 9.71 5.29
C HIS A 77 6.66 8.90 4.50
N GLY A 78 6.41 7.61 4.30
CA GLY A 78 7.27 6.72 3.53
C GLY A 78 7.45 7.16 2.07
N PHE A 79 6.37 7.60 1.40
CA PHE A 79 6.43 8.11 0.03
C PHE A 79 7.31 9.36 -0.07
N LYS A 80 7.13 10.32 0.84
CA LYS A 80 7.98 11.53 0.89
C LYS A 80 9.45 11.18 1.12
N ARG A 81 9.72 10.23 2.01
CA ARG A 81 11.08 9.77 2.29
C ARG A 81 11.70 9.05 1.07
N ALA A 82 10.92 8.22 0.38
CA ALA A 82 11.35 7.56 -0.85
C ALA A 82 11.64 8.57 -1.98
N LEU A 83 10.80 9.59 -2.13
CA LEU A 83 11.00 10.66 -3.11
C LEU A 83 12.25 11.52 -2.84
N ALA A 84 12.73 11.57 -1.61
CA ALA A 84 14.00 12.23 -1.26
C ALA A 84 15.24 11.45 -1.70
N LEU A 85 15.09 10.18 -2.10
CA LEU A 85 16.16 9.32 -2.63
C LEU A 85 16.14 9.42 -4.16
N SER A 86 17.14 10.09 -4.74
CA SER A 86 17.18 10.38 -6.19
C SER A 86 17.28 9.14 -7.07
N GLU A 87 17.88 8.07 -6.55
CA GLU A 87 18.09 6.80 -7.24
C GLU A 87 16.81 5.93 -7.34
N VAL A 88 15.78 6.21 -6.54
CA VAL A 88 14.53 5.44 -6.54
C VAL A 88 13.65 5.88 -7.71
N ASP A 89 13.22 4.94 -8.54
CA ASP A 89 12.36 5.18 -9.71
C ASP A 89 10.97 4.56 -9.59
N CYS A 90 10.78 3.56 -8.72
CA CYS A 90 9.46 3.02 -8.39
C CYS A 90 9.27 2.77 -6.90
N ILE A 91 8.07 3.02 -6.41
CA ILE A 91 7.73 2.95 -4.99
C ILE A 91 6.55 2.00 -4.81
N ILE A 92 6.69 1.04 -3.90
CA ILE A 92 5.70 -0.01 -3.65
C ILE A 92 5.18 0.13 -2.22
N GLY A 93 3.87 0.16 -2.04
CA GLY A 93 3.23 0.00 -0.74
C GLY A 93 2.94 -1.47 -0.46
N MET A 94 3.22 -1.95 0.75
CA MET A 94 3.00 -3.33 1.16
C MET A 94 2.70 -3.42 2.66
N ASP A 95 1.73 -4.26 3.06
CA ASP A 95 1.42 -4.48 4.47
C ASP A 95 2.43 -5.46 5.13
N ALA A 96 2.61 -5.35 6.45
CA ALA A 96 3.63 -6.10 7.19
C ALA A 96 3.22 -7.53 7.61
N ASP A 97 1.97 -7.94 7.41
CA ASP A 97 1.35 -9.13 7.99
C ASP A 97 1.33 -10.36 7.07
N PHE A 98 2.12 -10.37 6.01
CA PHE A 98 2.15 -11.41 4.96
C PHE A 98 0.82 -11.64 4.22
N SER A 99 -0.17 -10.77 4.37
CA SER A 99 -1.38 -10.82 3.54
C SER A 99 -1.08 -10.55 2.06
N HIS A 100 -0.04 -9.78 1.81
CA HIS A 100 0.57 -9.55 0.51
C HIS A 100 1.85 -10.41 0.38
N SER A 101 1.85 -11.43 -0.50
CA SER A 101 3.05 -12.22 -0.72
C SER A 101 4.11 -11.42 -1.50
N PRO A 102 5.39 -11.37 -1.00
CA PRO A 102 6.49 -10.74 -1.73
C PRO A 102 6.75 -11.31 -3.12
N GLU A 103 6.31 -12.52 -3.40
CA GLU A 103 6.45 -13.19 -4.71
C GLU A 103 5.78 -12.43 -5.86
N TYR A 104 4.80 -11.56 -5.57
CA TYR A 104 4.15 -10.73 -6.58
C TYR A 104 4.90 -9.43 -6.90
N LEU A 105 5.91 -9.03 -6.11
CA LEU A 105 6.68 -7.80 -6.31
C LEU A 105 7.30 -7.69 -7.72
N PRO A 106 7.95 -8.73 -8.26
CA PRO A 106 8.48 -8.66 -9.62
C PRO A 106 7.40 -8.43 -10.69
N ALA A 107 6.21 -9.02 -10.50
CA ALA A 107 5.10 -8.83 -11.44
C ALA A 107 4.53 -7.40 -11.39
N LEU A 108 4.44 -6.80 -10.19
CA LEU A 108 4.04 -5.40 -10.03
C LEU A 108 5.02 -4.45 -10.73
N VAL A 109 6.33 -4.63 -10.50
CA VAL A 109 7.38 -3.81 -11.14
C VAL A 109 7.37 -4.01 -12.66
N LYS A 110 7.21 -5.25 -13.13
CA LYS A 110 7.10 -5.54 -14.57
C LYS A 110 5.92 -4.82 -15.23
N GLY A 111 4.79 -4.72 -14.54
CA GLY A 111 3.59 -4.04 -15.02
C GLY A 111 3.78 -2.53 -15.25
N LEU A 112 4.80 -1.92 -14.62
CA LEU A 112 5.14 -0.51 -14.86
C LEU A 112 5.68 -0.23 -16.28
N LYS A 113 5.94 -1.26 -17.08
CA LYS A 113 6.26 -1.09 -18.52
C LYS A 113 5.05 -0.57 -19.29
N ASP A 114 3.85 -1.00 -18.90
CA ASP A 114 2.60 -0.72 -19.61
C ASP A 114 1.73 0.31 -18.88
N TYR A 115 1.91 0.46 -17.56
CA TYR A 115 1.11 1.32 -16.69
C TYR A 115 1.97 2.24 -15.83
N ASP A 116 1.39 3.29 -15.29
CA ASP A 116 2.06 4.21 -14.37
C ASP A 116 1.86 3.81 -12.91
N VAL A 117 0.74 3.13 -12.62
CA VAL A 117 0.43 2.50 -11.34
C VAL A 117 0.01 1.06 -11.58
N VAL A 118 0.51 0.14 -10.78
CA VAL A 118 0.13 -1.29 -10.84
C VAL A 118 -0.38 -1.74 -9.49
N VAL A 119 -1.59 -2.30 -9.48
CA VAL A 119 -2.29 -2.76 -8.27
C VAL A 119 -2.28 -4.28 -8.20
N GLY A 120 -1.85 -4.84 -7.08
CA GLY A 120 -2.07 -6.25 -6.77
C GLY A 120 -3.55 -6.48 -6.44
N SER A 121 -4.27 -7.10 -7.37
CA SER A 121 -5.73 -7.20 -7.35
C SER A 121 -6.21 -8.56 -6.88
N ARG A 122 -7.10 -8.57 -5.89
CA ARG A 122 -7.80 -9.75 -5.39
C ARG A 122 -8.99 -10.16 -6.25
N TYR A 123 -9.38 -9.30 -7.19
CA TYR A 123 -10.64 -9.43 -7.94
C TYR A 123 -10.46 -9.47 -9.46
N LEU A 124 -9.23 -9.45 -9.97
CA LEU A 124 -8.99 -9.41 -11.42
C LEU A 124 -9.48 -10.69 -12.13
N ASN A 125 -9.15 -11.85 -11.59
CA ASN A 125 -9.51 -13.17 -12.13
C ASN A 125 -10.58 -13.88 -11.29
N GLY A 126 -11.54 -13.13 -10.75
CA GLY A 126 -12.48 -13.62 -9.75
C GLY A 126 -12.04 -13.27 -8.34
N ILE A 127 -12.59 -13.92 -7.32
CA ILE A 127 -12.27 -13.66 -5.92
C ILE A 127 -11.10 -14.55 -5.50
N SER A 128 -9.96 -13.96 -5.20
CA SER A 128 -8.72 -14.64 -4.84
C SER A 128 -8.29 -14.30 -3.41
N VAL A 129 -9.09 -14.76 -2.44
CA VAL A 129 -8.81 -14.59 -0.99
C VAL A 129 -8.88 -15.95 -0.29
N VAL A 130 -7.99 -16.18 0.67
CA VAL A 130 -7.88 -17.44 1.41
C VAL A 130 -8.20 -17.19 2.88
N ASN A 131 -8.99 -18.09 3.48
CA ASN A 131 -9.37 -18.09 4.90
C ASN A 131 -10.20 -16.88 5.38
N TRP A 132 -10.82 -16.11 4.49
CA TRP A 132 -11.72 -15.04 4.91
C TRP A 132 -13.08 -15.57 5.35
N PRO A 133 -13.61 -15.08 6.48
CA PRO A 133 -15.01 -15.31 6.83
C PRO A 133 -15.93 -14.75 5.72
N ILE A 134 -16.98 -15.49 5.38
CA ILE A 134 -17.84 -15.16 4.24
C ILE A 134 -18.46 -13.76 4.33
N HIS A 135 -18.84 -13.31 5.54
CA HIS A 135 -19.39 -11.98 5.75
C HIS A 135 -18.35 -10.86 5.43
N ARG A 136 -17.07 -11.08 5.76
CA ARG A 136 -16.00 -10.15 5.44
C ARG A 136 -15.75 -10.07 3.94
N LEU A 137 -15.84 -11.21 3.27
CA LEU A 137 -15.72 -11.27 1.81
C LEU A 137 -16.82 -10.42 1.16
N PHE A 138 -18.09 -10.59 1.56
CA PHE A 138 -19.20 -9.79 1.03
C PHE A 138 -19.00 -8.31 1.29
N ILE A 139 -18.67 -7.90 2.53
CA ILE A 139 -18.44 -6.49 2.87
C ILE A 139 -17.32 -5.89 2.00
N SER A 140 -16.19 -6.59 1.86
CA SER A 140 -15.06 -6.11 1.06
C SER A 140 -15.43 -6.01 -0.43
N PHE A 141 -16.10 -7.01 -0.97
CA PHE A 141 -16.54 -7.03 -2.36
C PHE A 141 -17.52 -5.89 -2.68
N PHE A 142 -18.54 -5.69 -1.83
CA PHE A 142 -19.49 -4.60 -2.01
C PHE A 142 -18.85 -3.24 -1.83
N ALA A 143 -18.01 -3.05 -0.82
CA ALA A 143 -17.28 -1.79 -0.60
C ALA A 143 -16.37 -1.43 -1.78
N ASN A 144 -15.71 -2.44 -2.34
CA ASN A 144 -14.86 -2.26 -3.51
C ASN A 144 -15.66 -1.88 -4.76
N ASN A 145 -16.76 -2.61 -5.05
CA ASN A 145 -17.63 -2.29 -6.19
C ASN A 145 -18.28 -0.91 -6.04
N TYR A 146 -18.70 -0.55 -4.84
CA TYR A 146 -19.21 0.79 -4.54
C TYR A 146 -18.17 1.86 -4.84
N ALA A 147 -16.94 1.72 -4.30
CA ALA A 147 -15.85 2.67 -4.55
C ALA A 147 -15.56 2.79 -6.05
N ARG A 148 -15.46 1.67 -6.76
CA ARG A 148 -15.26 1.62 -8.21
C ARG A 148 -16.35 2.35 -8.98
N THR A 149 -17.62 2.10 -8.66
CA THR A 149 -18.77 2.70 -9.35
C THR A 149 -18.81 4.21 -9.16
N VAL A 150 -18.61 4.68 -7.94
CA VAL A 150 -18.66 6.11 -7.63
C VAL A 150 -17.46 6.85 -8.21
N THR A 151 -16.24 6.33 -8.05
CA THR A 151 -15.00 6.97 -8.54
C THR A 151 -14.80 6.79 -10.02
N ARG A 152 -15.43 5.78 -10.64
CA ARG A 152 -15.22 5.35 -12.04
C ARG A 152 -13.78 4.94 -12.32
N LEU A 153 -13.07 4.44 -11.31
CA LEU A 153 -11.73 3.89 -11.51
C LEU A 153 -11.76 2.68 -12.46
N PRO A 154 -10.84 2.59 -13.44
CA PRO A 154 -10.82 1.54 -14.46
C PRO A 154 -10.18 0.23 -13.94
N ILE A 155 -10.26 -0.05 -12.65
CA ILE A 155 -9.67 -1.21 -11.96
C ILE A 155 -10.71 -1.96 -11.16
N ARG A 156 -10.43 -3.23 -10.88
CA ARG A 156 -11.34 -4.12 -10.12
C ARG A 156 -11.10 -4.07 -8.62
N ASP A 157 -9.88 -3.76 -8.17
CA ASP A 157 -9.53 -3.65 -6.75
C ASP A 157 -9.08 -2.24 -6.35
N CYS A 158 -10.06 -1.39 -6.03
CA CYS A 158 -9.81 -0.03 -5.57
C CYS A 158 -9.25 0.03 -4.15
N THR A 159 -9.41 -1.03 -3.35
CA THR A 159 -9.12 -1.04 -1.91
C THR A 159 -7.83 -1.78 -1.55
N SER A 160 -7.11 -2.36 -2.51
CA SER A 160 -5.81 -2.98 -2.27
C SER A 160 -4.77 -1.96 -1.86
N GLY A 161 -3.98 -2.26 -0.81
CA GLY A 161 -2.79 -1.51 -0.39
C GLY A 161 -1.52 -1.91 -1.13
N PHE A 162 -1.55 -3.04 -1.82
CA PHE A 162 -0.41 -3.57 -2.56
C PHE A 162 -0.32 -2.91 -3.94
N CYS A 163 0.38 -1.78 -4.00
CA CYS A 163 0.44 -0.95 -5.19
C CYS A 163 1.87 -0.53 -5.50
N CYS A 164 2.24 -0.59 -6.77
CA CYS A 164 3.51 -0.09 -7.29
C CYS A 164 3.26 1.18 -8.12
N TYR A 165 3.99 2.24 -7.83
CA TYR A 165 3.89 3.54 -8.48
C TYR A 165 5.20 3.88 -9.17
N LYS A 166 5.16 4.39 -10.41
CA LYS A 166 6.31 5.13 -10.96
C LYS A 166 6.54 6.37 -10.10
N ARG A 167 7.82 6.75 -9.90
CA ARG A 167 8.22 7.93 -9.14
C ARG A 167 7.42 9.18 -9.54
N GLN A 168 7.32 9.46 -10.83
CA GLN A 168 6.61 10.62 -11.38
C GLN A 168 5.14 10.73 -10.95
N VAL A 169 4.48 9.61 -10.64
CA VAL A 169 3.07 9.62 -10.16
C VAL A 169 3.00 10.26 -8.78
N LEU A 170 3.87 9.82 -7.87
CA LEU A 170 3.89 10.35 -6.50
C LEU A 170 4.43 11.79 -6.42
N GLU A 171 5.32 12.18 -7.33
CA GLU A 171 5.76 13.57 -7.47
C GLU A 171 4.64 14.52 -7.92
N ARG A 172 3.73 14.02 -8.79
CA ARG A 172 2.60 14.80 -9.29
C ARG A 172 1.41 14.84 -8.33
N ILE A 173 1.26 13.83 -7.48
CA ILE A 173 0.23 13.83 -6.44
C ILE A 173 0.68 14.78 -5.32
N ASN A 174 -0.16 15.77 -4.99
CA ASN A 174 0.05 16.57 -3.79
C ASN A 174 -0.22 15.71 -2.55
N LEU A 175 0.84 15.07 -2.02
CA LEU A 175 0.75 14.18 -0.85
C LEU A 175 0.29 14.90 0.42
N ASP A 176 0.53 16.23 0.53
CA ASP A 176 0.08 17.04 1.66
C ASP A 176 -1.43 17.33 1.62
N ALA A 177 -2.04 17.24 0.45
CA ALA A 177 -3.48 17.40 0.27
C ALA A 177 -4.27 16.11 0.48
N VAL A 178 -3.62 14.96 0.70
CA VAL A 178 -4.29 13.69 1.00
C VAL A 178 -4.86 13.75 2.42
N ARG A 179 -6.19 13.67 2.54
CA ARG A 179 -6.92 13.91 3.78
C ARG A 179 -7.54 12.67 4.39
N THR A 180 -7.67 11.61 3.61
CA THR A 180 -8.38 10.41 4.03
C THR A 180 -7.52 9.49 4.90
N ARG A 181 -8.17 8.66 5.70
CA ARG A 181 -7.53 7.72 6.62
C ARG A 181 -7.93 6.29 6.30
N GLY A 182 -7.16 5.34 6.79
CA GLY A 182 -7.46 3.91 6.65
C GLY A 182 -7.62 3.48 5.19
N TYR A 183 -8.66 2.71 4.90
CA TYR A 183 -8.91 2.17 3.54
C TYR A 183 -9.26 3.25 2.50
N SER A 184 -9.86 4.35 2.93
CA SER A 184 -10.20 5.46 2.02
C SER A 184 -8.95 6.11 1.42
N PHE A 185 -7.83 6.11 2.14
CA PHE A 185 -6.53 6.54 1.64
C PHE A 185 -6.12 5.77 0.38
N LEU A 186 -6.31 4.45 0.38
CA LEU A 186 -5.94 3.60 -0.75
C LEU A 186 -6.75 3.92 -2.01
N VAL A 187 -8.03 4.24 -1.83
CA VAL A 187 -8.91 4.68 -2.93
C VAL A 187 -8.51 6.07 -3.41
N GLU A 188 -8.25 7.00 -2.47
CA GLU A 188 -7.86 8.39 -2.79
C GLU A 188 -6.57 8.43 -3.62
N MET A 189 -5.54 7.67 -3.27
CA MET A 189 -4.27 7.66 -4.02
C MET A 189 -4.47 7.23 -5.48
N LYS A 190 -5.25 6.16 -5.72
CA LYS A 190 -5.56 5.69 -7.07
C LYS A 190 -6.44 6.70 -7.83
N TYR A 191 -7.41 7.31 -7.14
CA TYR A 191 -8.28 8.31 -7.73
C TYR A 191 -7.49 9.54 -8.16
N ARG A 192 -6.58 10.05 -7.32
CA ARG A 192 -5.70 11.18 -7.66
C ARG A 192 -4.79 10.85 -8.84
N ALA A 193 -4.16 9.68 -8.86
CA ALA A 193 -3.37 9.24 -9.99
C ALA A 193 -4.21 9.22 -11.28
N HIS A 194 -5.41 8.64 -11.25
CA HIS A 194 -6.30 8.57 -12.40
C HIS A 194 -6.76 9.95 -12.89
N THR A 195 -7.12 10.86 -11.99
CA THR A 195 -7.55 12.23 -12.35
C THR A 195 -6.42 13.10 -12.90
N LEU A 196 -5.18 12.78 -12.56
CA LEU A 196 -3.97 13.40 -13.15
C LEU A 196 -3.60 12.79 -14.53
N GLY A 197 -4.39 11.84 -15.03
CA GLY A 197 -4.21 11.22 -16.35
C GLY A 197 -3.25 10.03 -16.37
N PHE A 198 -2.81 9.54 -15.22
CA PHE A 198 -1.97 8.35 -15.16
C PHE A 198 -2.76 7.06 -15.42
N THR A 199 -2.11 6.12 -16.09
CA THR A 199 -2.66 4.79 -16.39
C THR A 199 -2.52 3.86 -15.19
N ILE A 200 -3.57 3.08 -14.90
CA ILE A 200 -3.57 2.13 -13.78
C ILE A 200 -3.87 0.74 -14.31
N GLY A 201 -2.96 -0.20 -14.05
CA GLY A 201 -3.13 -1.62 -14.36
C GLY A 201 -3.26 -2.49 -13.11
N GLU A 202 -3.58 -3.76 -13.31
CA GLU A 202 -3.74 -4.74 -12.24
C GLU A 202 -2.96 -6.01 -12.53
N VAL A 203 -2.41 -6.61 -11.48
CA VAL A 203 -1.81 -7.94 -11.47
C VAL A 203 -2.62 -8.82 -10.50
N PRO A 204 -3.05 -10.04 -10.89
CA PRO A 204 -3.81 -10.89 -10.00
C PRO A 204 -2.91 -11.39 -8.86
N ILE A 205 -3.41 -11.31 -7.63
CA ILE A 205 -2.76 -11.85 -6.44
C ILE A 205 -3.70 -12.76 -5.67
N ILE A 206 -3.14 -13.66 -4.87
CA ILE A 206 -3.85 -14.38 -3.82
C ILE A 206 -3.58 -13.67 -2.50
N PHE A 207 -4.64 -13.28 -1.82
CA PHE A 207 -4.57 -12.59 -0.54
C PHE A 207 -4.88 -13.57 0.59
N PHE A 208 -3.99 -13.64 1.58
CA PHE A 208 -4.16 -14.53 2.73
C PHE A 208 -4.69 -13.75 3.94
N GLU A 209 -5.57 -14.39 4.75
CA GLU A 209 -5.92 -13.83 6.04
C GLU A 209 -4.66 -13.70 6.91
N ARG A 210 -4.50 -12.54 7.56
CA ARG A 210 -3.42 -12.36 8.53
C ARG A 210 -3.54 -13.39 9.68
N ARG A 211 -2.40 -13.89 10.14
CA ARG A 211 -2.36 -14.92 11.21
C ARG A 211 -2.70 -14.38 12.59
N SER A 212 -2.56 -13.07 12.82
CA SER A 212 -2.85 -12.41 14.09
C SER A 212 -3.33 -10.97 13.87
N GLY A 213 -4.16 -10.48 14.77
CA GLY A 213 -4.69 -9.11 14.77
C GLY A 213 -6.10 -8.98 14.16
N MET A 214 -7.08 -8.56 14.99
CA MET A 214 -8.43 -8.26 14.53
C MET A 214 -8.54 -6.77 14.17
N THR A 215 -8.65 -6.46 12.90
CA THR A 215 -9.10 -5.12 12.50
C THR A 215 -10.62 -5.07 12.60
N LYS A 216 -11.13 -4.46 13.64
CA LYS A 216 -12.56 -4.16 13.77
C LYS A 216 -12.81 -2.81 13.12
N MET A 217 -13.25 -2.82 11.85
CA MET A 217 -13.80 -1.62 11.22
C MET A 217 -15.16 -1.34 11.85
N SER A 218 -15.32 -0.18 12.49
CA SER A 218 -16.61 0.19 13.07
C SER A 218 -17.62 0.56 11.98
N LYS A 219 -18.92 0.50 12.30
CA LYS A 219 -19.98 0.96 11.37
C LYS A 219 -19.80 2.43 10.99
N ARG A 220 -19.24 3.23 11.90
CA ARG A 220 -18.90 4.64 11.67
C ARG A 220 -17.80 4.78 10.63
N ASP A 221 -16.73 3.98 10.73
CA ASP A 221 -15.64 4.01 9.76
C ASP A 221 -16.11 3.61 8.35
N MET A 222 -17.04 2.65 8.27
CA MET A 222 -17.66 2.26 7.00
C MET A 222 -18.47 3.41 6.38
N PHE A 223 -19.27 4.10 7.19
CA PHE A 223 -20.07 5.23 6.72
C PHE A 223 -19.18 6.41 6.32
N GLU A 224 -18.16 6.73 7.09
CA GLU A 224 -17.16 7.75 6.74
C GLU A 224 -16.44 7.40 5.43
N ALA A 225 -16.07 6.14 5.22
CA ALA A 225 -15.45 5.68 3.98
C ALA A 225 -16.40 5.87 2.78
N MET A 226 -17.68 5.55 2.93
CA MET A 226 -18.68 5.75 1.87
C MET A 226 -18.83 7.23 1.50
N LEU A 227 -18.96 8.12 2.49
CA LEU A 227 -19.03 9.56 2.25
C LEU A 227 -17.76 10.11 1.61
N THR A 228 -16.61 9.59 2.01
CA THR A 228 -15.32 10.01 1.48
C THR A 228 -15.20 9.74 -0.02
N VAL A 229 -15.69 8.61 -0.50
CA VAL A 229 -15.69 8.26 -1.93
C VAL A 229 -16.49 9.28 -2.76
N TRP A 230 -17.63 9.77 -2.25
CA TRP A 230 -18.40 10.85 -2.89
C TRP A 230 -17.66 12.19 -2.84
N LYS A 231 -17.06 12.53 -1.70
CA LYS A 231 -16.25 13.77 -1.57
C LYS A 231 -15.11 13.79 -2.57
N LEU A 232 -14.43 12.65 -2.79
CA LEU A 232 -13.43 12.51 -3.84
C LEU A 232 -14.03 12.77 -5.22
N ARG A 233 -15.16 12.15 -5.54
CA ARG A 233 -15.81 12.28 -6.85
C ARG A 233 -16.24 13.70 -7.18
N PHE A 234 -16.72 14.45 -6.20
CA PHE A 234 -17.18 15.84 -6.37
C PHE A 234 -16.06 16.88 -6.20
N GLY A 235 -14.81 16.46 -6.14
CA GLY A 235 -13.66 17.37 -6.07
C GLY A 235 -13.53 18.12 -4.73
N MET A 236 -14.21 17.68 -3.66
CA MET A 236 -14.12 18.33 -2.35
C MET A 236 -12.74 18.16 -1.67
N TYR A 237 -11.89 17.32 -2.27
CA TYR A 237 -10.47 17.13 -1.91
C TYR A 237 -9.52 17.53 -3.05
N ALA A 238 -10.06 18.21 -4.10
CA ALA A 238 -9.27 18.76 -5.16
C ALA A 238 -8.72 20.13 -4.71
N GLN A 239 -7.52 20.12 -4.18
CA GLN A 239 -6.57 21.26 -4.19
C GLN A 239 -5.18 20.73 -3.89
#